data_90c7c42d65ba9564a3d8f67b41c32331
#
_entry.id   90c7c42d65ba9564a3d8f67b41c32331
#
_cell.length_a   1.000
_cell.length_b   1.000
_cell.length_c   1.000
_cell.angle_alpha   90.00
_cell.angle_beta   90.00
_cell.angle_gamma   90.00
#
_symmetry.space_group_name_H-M   'P 1'
#
loop_
_entity.id
_entity.type
_entity.pdbx_description
1 polymer ?
#
loop_
_entity_poly.entity_id
_entity_poly.type
_entity_poly.pdbx_seq_one_letter_code
_entity_poly.pdbx_strand_id
1 'polypeptide(L)'
;RSFVSSRSSYIAQVSLYGYLKARAGTRYVSLIKDPLFASSLKTARDRIFFACLMDLTLHVLKTIQARKKQDFHISDTLARQFFSQTLVTIPEEVFESLKREKAILEFEKRLMRNDWSGTDDTKETFSGSRSALLEWAPVVEEFKIQDEEIVSNSIHFKWLRVCQEF
;
A
#
# COMPACT_ATOMS: atom_id res chain seq x y z
N ARG A 1 -7.66 -4.31 -12.65
CA ARG A 1 -7.92 -3.16 -11.76
C ARG A 1 -8.64 -3.59 -10.48
N SER A 2 -9.74 -4.33 -10.57
CA SER A 2 -10.47 -4.84 -9.40
C SER A 2 -9.57 -5.64 -8.45
N PHE A 3 -8.71 -6.52 -8.97
CA PHE A 3 -7.72 -7.25 -8.19
C PHE A 3 -6.80 -6.29 -7.43
N VAL A 4 -6.21 -5.30 -8.13
CA VAL A 4 -5.28 -4.34 -7.51
C VAL A 4 -5.97 -3.57 -6.38
N SER A 5 -7.15 -3.00 -6.62
CA SER A 5 -7.89 -2.25 -5.61
C SER A 5 -8.28 -3.11 -4.39
N SER A 6 -8.86 -4.30 -4.63
CA SER A 6 -9.34 -5.17 -3.55
C SER A 6 -8.20 -5.74 -2.69
N ARG A 7 -7.09 -6.17 -3.31
CA ARG A 7 -5.95 -6.72 -2.57
C ARG A 7 -5.18 -5.64 -1.81
N SER A 8 -5.06 -4.45 -2.38
CA SER A 8 -4.46 -3.31 -1.67
C SER A 8 -5.27 -2.92 -0.43
N SER A 9 -6.60 -2.87 -0.54
CA SER A 9 -7.49 -2.63 0.59
C SER A 9 -7.36 -3.71 1.67
N TYR A 10 -7.34 -4.97 1.26
CA TYR A 10 -7.14 -6.10 2.18
C TYR A 10 -5.82 -5.99 2.94
N ILE A 11 -4.69 -5.82 2.25
CA ILE A 11 -3.36 -5.72 2.88
C ILE A 11 -3.28 -4.52 3.83
N ALA A 12 -3.77 -3.36 3.42
CA ALA A 12 -3.79 -2.17 4.26
C ALA A 12 -4.54 -2.43 5.58
N GLN A 13 -5.75 -3.00 5.49
CA GLN A 13 -6.59 -3.26 6.66
C GLN A 13 -5.98 -4.33 7.58
N VAL A 14 -5.64 -5.50 7.06
CA VAL A 14 -5.13 -6.60 7.90
C VAL A 14 -3.78 -6.26 8.53
N SER A 15 -2.97 -5.42 7.88
CA SER A 15 -1.68 -5.00 8.43
C SER A 15 -1.87 -3.94 9.51
N LEU A 16 -2.64 -2.90 9.25
CA LEU A 16 -2.89 -1.82 10.21
C LEU A 16 -3.63 -2.34 11.45
N TYR A 17 -4.76 -3.00 11.26
CA TYR A 17 -5.56 -3.50 12.39
C TYR A 17 -4.85 -4.60 13.16
N GLY A 18 -4.10 -5.47 12.48
CA GLY A 18 -3.28 -6.49 13.13
C GLY A 18 -2.20 -5.89 14.02
N TYR A 19 -1.49 -4.87 13.52
CA TYR A 19 -0.47 -4.17 14.28
C TYR A 19 -1.05 -3.45 15.50
N LEU A 20 -2.11 -2.67 15.30
CA LEU A 20 -2.79 -1.95 16.39
C LEU A 20 -3.32 -2.90 17.46
N LYS A 21 -3.93 -4.01 17.06
CA LYS A 21 -4.47 -5.00 17.98
C LYS A 21 -3.37 -5.68 18.80
N ALA A 22 -2.24 -5.99 18.18
CA ALA A 22 -1.08 -6.55 18.87
C ALA A 22 -0.51 -5.58 19.93
N ARG A 23 -0.45 -4.28 19.62
CA ARG A 23 0.08 -3.25 20.52
C ARG A 23 -0.91 -2.82 21.61
N ALA A 24 -2.17 -2.67 21.28
CA ALA A 24 -3.20 -2.21 22.22
C ALA A 24 -3.71 -3.34 23.13
N GLY A 25 -3.59 -4.60 22.73
CA GLY A 25 -4.12 -5.74 23.48
C GLY A 25 -5.60 -5.56 23.82
N THR A 26 -5.96 -5.74 25.08
CA THR A 26 -7.33 -5.60 25.58
C THR A 26 -7.88 -4.16 25.48
N ARG A 27 -7.02 -3.16 25.41
CA ARG A 27 -7.42 -1.74 25.29
C ARG A 27 -7.89 -1.36 23.88
N TYR A 28 -7.67 -2.22 22.88
CA TYR A 28 -8.01 -1.93 21.49
C TYR A 28 -9.49 -1.50 21.34
N VAL A 29 -10.40 -2.21 22.00
CA VAL A 29 -11.85 -1.93 21.92
C VAL A 29 -12.22 -0.54 22.48
N SER A 30 -11.51 -0.08 23.52
CA SER A 30 -11.74 1.27 24.07
C SER A 30 -11.11 2.35 23.20
N LEU A 31 -9.94 2.11 22.62
CA LEU A 31 -9.26 3.07 21.74
C LEU A 31 -10.07 3.39 20.48
N ILE A 32 -10.67 2.40 19.82
CA ILE A 32 -11.48 2.66 18.62
C ILE A 32 -12.75 3.48 18.88
N LYS A 33 -13.18 3.60 20.15
CA LYS A 33 -14.32 4.45 20.55
C LYS A 33 -13.91 5.91 20.80
N ASP A 34 -12.61 6.18 20.93
CA ASP A 34 -12.09 7.54 21.06
C ASP A 34 -12.16 8.26 19.71
N PRO A 35 -12.82 9.43 19.59
CA PRO A 35 -13.00 10.11 18.31
C PRO A 35 -11.68 10.56 17.67
N LEU A 36 -10.69 10.96 18.46
CA LEU A 36 -9.38 11.41 17.95
C LEU A 36 -8.60 10.21 17.40
N PHE A 37 -8.61 9.10 18.14
CA PHE A 37 -7.99 7.87 17.67
C PHE A 37 -8.68 7.34 16.41
N ALA A 38 -10.02 7.35 16.36
CA ALA A 38 -10.79 6.92 15.20
C ALA A 38 -10.47 7.77 13.94
N SER A 39 -10.32 9.09 14.10
CA SER A 39 -9.91 9.99 13.02
C SER A 39 -8.51 9.69 12.52
N SER A 40 -7.54 9.50 13.43
CA SER A 40 -6.17 9.12 13.11
C SER A 40 -6.11 7.75 12.41
N LEU A 41 -6.92 6.81 12.88
CA LEU A 41 -7.05 5.46 12.30
C LEU A 41 -7.60 5.52 10.86
N LYS A 42 -8.62 6.36 10.60
CA LYS A 42 -9.15 6.57 9.24
C LYS A 42 -8.07 7.09 8.31
N THR A 43 -7.35 8.14 8.73
CA THR A 43 -6.25 8.72 7.96
C THR A 43 -5.15 7.69 7.68
N ALA A 44 -4.73 6.94 8.70
CA ALA A 44 -3.73 5.89 8.55
C ALA A 44 -4.15 4.82 7.55
N ARG A 45 -5.40 4.32 7.66
CA ARG A 45 -5.95 3.32 6.74
C ARG A 45 -5.88 3.79 5.29
N ASP A 46 -6.31 5.03 5.03
CA ASP A 46 -6.37 5.56 3.68
C ASP A 46 -4.96 5.78 3.11
N ARG A 47 -4.02 6.31 3.91
CA ARG A 47 -2.62 6.49 3.50
C ARG A 47 -1.92 5.17 3.20
N ILE A 48 -2.09 4.18 4.04
CA ILE A 48 -1.52 2.84 3.85
C ILE A 48 -2.16 2.17 2.63
N PHE A 49 -3.47 2.33 2.42
CA PHE A 49 -4.16 1.82 1.25
C PHE A 49 -3.57 2.38 -0.05
N PHE A 50 -3.35 3.70 -0.15
CA PHE A 50 -2.75 4.29 -1.35
C PHE A 50 -1.32 3.80 -1.58
N ALA A 51 -0.52 3.64 -0.53
CA ALA A 51 0.81 3.07 -0.67
C ALA A 51 0.77 1.62 -1.18
N CYS A 52 -0.14 0.79 -0.65
CA CYS A 52 -0.39 -0.56 -1.12
C CYS A 52 -0.85 -0.59 -2.59
N LEU A 53 -1.72 0.36 -2.97
CA LEU A 53 -2.24 0.47 -4.33
C LEU A 53 -1.12 0.78 -5.34
N MET A 54 -0.21 1.70 -4.99
CA MET A 54 0.94 2.05 -5.82
C MET A 54 1.90 0.86 -5.96
N ASP A 55 2.25 0.21 -4.83
CA ASP A 55 3.15 -0.95 -4.82
C ASP A 55 2.60 -2.08 -5.69
N LEU A 56 1.35 -2.48 -5.47
CA LEU A 56 0.75 -3.58 -6.21
C LEU A 56 0.53 -3.24 -7.69
N THR A 57 0.27 -1.98 -8.03
CA THR A 57 0.18 -1.53 -9.43
C THR A 57 1.51 -1.76 -10.13
N LEU A 58 2.62 -1.35 -9.54
CA LEU A 58 3.96 -1.55 -10.11
C LEU A 58 4.30 -3.03 -10.26
N HIS A 59 4.05 -3.82 -9.22
CA HIS A 59 4.28 -5.27 -9.26
C HIS A 59 3.50 -5.95 -10.38
N VAL A 60 2.20 -5.68 -10.48
CA VAL A 60 1.33 -6.26 -11.52
C VAL A 60 1.83 -5.89 -12.92
N LEU A 61 2.19 -4.63 -13.14
CA LEU A 61 2.68 -4.16 -14.43
C LEU A 61 4.05 -4.81 -14.78
N LYS A 62 4.99 -4.87 -13.84
CA LYS A 62 6.26 -5.59 -14.02
C LYS A 62 6.03 -7.07 -14.36
N THR A 63 5.13 -7.73 -13.65
CA THR A 63 4.81 -9.14 -13.88
C THR A 63 4.21 -9.35 -15.28
N ILE A 64 3.32 -8.45 -15.73
CA ILE A 64 2.75 -8.50 -17.09
C ILE A 64 3.86 -8.31 -18.13
N GLN A 65 4.77 -7.35 -17.94
CA GLN A 65 5.90 -7.14 -18.85
C GLN A 65 6.80 -8.38 -18.92
N ALA A 66 7.16 -8.95 -17.77
CA ALA A 66 8.02 -10.13 -17.72
C ALA A 66 7.40 -11.38 -18.37
N ARG A 67 6.08 -11.53 -18.32
CA ARG A 67 5.36 -12.66 -18.96
C ARG A 67 5.12 -12.48 -20.45
N LYS A 68 5.21 -11.26 -20.97
CA LYS A 68 5.05 -10.98 -22.39
C LYS A 68 6.38 -11.04 -23.13
N LYS A 69 6.34 -11.48 -24.40
CA LYS A 69 7.54 -11.62 -25.25
C LYS A 69 8.23 -10.26 -25.48
N GLN A 70 9.49 -10.30 -25.88
CA GLN A 70 10.47 -9.20 -25.98
C GLN A 70 10.00 -7.86 -26.60
N ASP A 71 8.89 -7.85 -27.33
CA ASP A 71 8.39 -6.64 -28.00
C ASP A 71 7.38 -5.82 -27.18
N PHE A 72 7.05 -6.24 -25.96
CA PHE A 72 6.08 -5.54 -25.12
C PHE A 72 6.78 -4.78 -23.98
N HIS A 73 6.78 -3.46 -24.07
CA HIS A 73 7.30 -2.58 -23.03
C HIS A 73 6.18 -1.76 -22.40
N ILE A 74 6.14 -1.75 -21.08
CA ILE A 74 5.24 -0.87 -20.33
C ILE A 74 5.92 0.49 -20.22
N SER A 75 5.27 1.52 -20.79
CA SER A 75 5.69 2.90 -20.62
C SER A 75 5.13 3.49 -19.33
N ASP A 76 5.80 4.52 -18.81
CA ASP A 76 5.29 5.30 -17.66
C ASP A 76 3.92 5.89 -17.93
N THR A 77 3.64 6.27 -19.20
CA THR A 77 2.32 6.76 -19.62
C THR A 77 1.24 5.70 -19.44
N LEU A 78 1.51 4.46 -19.86
CA LEU A 78 0.58 3.34 -19.66
C LEU A 78 0.36 3.02 -18.18
N ALA A 79 1.44 3.03 -17.40
CA ALA A 79 1.37 2.80 -15.97
C ALA A 79 0.54 3.88 -15.26
N ARG A 80 0.74 5.15 -15.62
CA ARG A 80 -0.05 6.28 -15.13
C ARG A 80 -1.53 6.13 -15.48
N GLN A 81 -1.85 5.80 -16.73
CA GLN A 81 -3.23 5.58 -17.18
C GLN A 81 -3.90 4.43 -16.41
N PHE A 82 -3.19 3.32 -16.23
CA PHE A 82 -3.70 2.19 -15.46
C PHE A 82 -4.02 2.59 -14.02
N PHE A 83 -3.09 3.29 -13.35
CA PHE A 83 -3.27 3.77 -11.98
C PHE A 83 -4.43 4.76 -11.87
N SER A 84 -4.47 5.78 -12.74
CA SER A 84 -5.55 6.79 -12.75
C SER A 84 -6.93 6.14 -12.95
N GLN A 85 -7.04 5.17 -13.86
CA GLN A 85 -8.28 4.45 -14.09
C GLN A 85 -8.66 3.53 -12.91
N THR A 86 -7.66 3.03 -12.15
CA THR A 86 -7.93 2.28 -10.92
C THR A 86 -8.48 3.22 -9.84
N LEU A 87 -7.96 4.45 -9.73
CA LEU A 87 -8.47 5.45 -8.79
C LEU A 87 -9.94 5.83 -9.03
N VAL A 88 -10.41 5.81 -10.28
CA VAL A 88 -11.83 6.07 -10.62
C VAL A 88 -12.77 5.04 -9.99
N THR A 89 -12.31 3.83 -9.74
CA THR A 89 -13.11 2.76 -9.12
C THR A 89 -13.19 2.84 -7.59
N ILE A 90 -12.47 3.78 -6.98
CA ILE A 90 -12.37 3.94 -5.52
C ILE A 90 -13.41 4.98 -5.08
N PRO A 91 -14.19 4.70 -4.00
CA PRO A 91 -15.17 5.64 -3.46
C PRO A 91 -14.54 6.97 -3.03
N GLU A 92 -15.26 8.07 -3.24
CA GLU A 92 -14.74 9.43 -2.95
C GLU A 92 -14.37 9.63 -1.48
N GLU A 93 -15.05 8.95 -0.55
CA GLU A 93 -14.80 9.07 0.89
C GLU A 93 -13.37 8.63 1.29
N VAL A 94 -12.72 7.82 0.46
CA VAL A 94 -11.33 7.39 0.67
C VAL A 94 -10.34 8.52 0.34
N PHE A 95 -10.76 9.51 -0.46
CA PHE A 95 -9.92 10.62 -0.86
C PHE A 95 -9.92 11.80 0.12
N GLU A 96 -10.59 11.71 1.26
CA GLU A 96 -10.57 12.75 2.29
C GLU A 96 -9.15 12.96 2.86
N SER A 97 -8.39 11.89 3.05
CA SER A 97 -7.02 11.95 3.60
C SER A 97 -5.94 12.23 2.55
N LEU A 98 -6.22 11.88 1.30
CA LEU A 98 -5.31 12.08 0.16
C LEU A 98 -6.13 12.32 -1.11
N LYS A 99 -6.13 13.56 -1.59
CA LYS A 99 -6.81 13.92 -2.84
C LYS A 99 -6.29 13.10 -4.03
N ARG A 100 -7.16 12.82 -4.98
CA ARG A 100 -6.88 11.99 -6.17
C ARG A 100 -5.67 12.49 -6.97
N GLU A 101 -5.58 13.81 -7.18
CA GLU A 101 -4.48 14.44 -7.91
C GLU A 101 -3.14 14.24 -7.19
N LYS A 102 -3.17 14.31 -5.84
CA LYS A 102 -1.97 14.06 -5.03
C LYS A 102 -1.54 12.59 -5.07
N ALA A 103 -2.50 11.65 -5.07
CA ALA A 103 -2.19 10.23 -5.24
C ALA A 103 -1.52 9.95 -6.60
N ILE A 104 -1.99 10.59 -7.69
CA ILE A 104 -1.38 10.48 -9.01
C ILE A 104 0.05 11.04 -8.98
N LEU A 105 0.25 12.22 -8.40
CA LEU A 105 1.58 12.84 -8.30
C LEU A 105 2.55 11.99 -7.47
N GLU A 106 2.10 11.38 -6.39
CA GLU A 106 2.93 10.47 -5.58
C GLU A 106 3.29 9.20 -6.37
N PHE A 107 2.37 8.67 -7.16
CA PHE A 107 2.64 7.55 -8.05
C PHE A 107 3.65 7.91 -9.14
N GLU A 108 3.55 9.08 -9.75
CA GLU A 108 4.52 9.58 -10.75
C GLU A 108 5.94 9.65 -10.19
N LYS A 109 6.09 10.16 -8.96
CA LYS A 109 7.40 10.18 -8.29
C LYS A 109 7.99 8.78 -8.10
N ARG A 110 7.14 7.78 -7.91
CA ARG A 110 7.57 6.38 -7.83
C ARG A 110 7.94 5.82 -9.20
N LEU A 111 7.19 6.15 -10.24
CA LEU A 111 7.51 5.77 -11.62
C LEU A 111 8.89 6.25 -12.03
N MET A 112 9.26 7.50 -11.70
CA MET A 112 10.59 8.06 -12.01
C MET A 112 11.76 7.26 -11.40
N ARG A 113 11.51 6.50 -10.35
CA ARG A 113 12.52 5.66 -9.67
C ARG A 113 12.41 4.18 -10.03
N ASN A 114 11.39 3.83 -10.81
CA ASN A 114 11.08 2.44 -11.12
C ASN A 114 11.92 1.98 -12.33
N ASP A 115 12.64 0.88 -12.14
CA ASP A 115 13.31 0.19 -13.25
C ASP A 115 12.37 -0.90 -13.80
N TRP A 116 12.00 -0.74 -15.07
CA TRP A 116 11.17 -1.72 -15.77
C TRP A 116 11.98 -2.92 -16.29
N SER A 117 13.31 -2.82 -16.37
CA SER A 117 14.19 -3.88 -16.87
C SER A 117 14.63 -4.85 -15.78
N GLY A 118 14.53 -4.44 -14.52
CA GLY A 118 14.99 -5.22 -13.37
C GLY A 118 14.10 -6.42 -13.04
N THR A 119 14.70 -7.44 -12.43
CA THR A 119 13.96 -8.50 -11.75
C THR A 119 13.15 -7.90 -10.61
N ASP A 120 11.91 -8.34 -10.46
CA ASP A 120 11.03 -7.87 -9.39
C ASP A 120 11.54 -8.30 -8.01
N ASP A 121 12.34 -7.45 -7.36
CA ASP A 121 12.62 -7.61 -5.93
C ASP A 121 11.37 -7.19 -5.14
N THR A 122 10.65 -8.19 -4.65
CA THR A 122 9.41 -7.98 -3.90
C THR A 122 9.64 -7.13 -2.65
N LYS A 123 10.82 -7.17 -2.02
CA LYS A 123 11.13 -6.33 -0.85
C LYS A 123 11.20 -4.86 -1.22
N GLU A 124 11.82 -4.54 -2.34
CA GLU A 124 11.94 -3.18 -2.84
C GLU A 124 10.61 -2.66 -3.39
N THR A 125 9.94 -3.46 -4.20
CA THR A 125 8.65 -3.12 -4.82
C THR A 125 7.57 -2.79 -3.79
N PHE A 126 7.52 -3.51 -2.66
CA PHE A 126 6.55 -3.27 -1.58
C PHE A 126 7.12 -2.44 -0.41
N SER A 127 8.21 -1.72 -0.61
CA SER A 127 8.81 -0.84 0.41
C SER A 127 7.89 0.32 0.82
N GLY A 128 7.09 0.83 -0.09
CA GLY A 128 6.19 1.95 0.16
C GLY A 128 5.08 1.65 1.15
N SER A 129 4.41 0.52 0.99
CA SER A 129 3.35 0.11 1.93
C SER A 129 3.91 -0.19 3.33
N ARG A 130 5.13 -0.74 3.41
CA ARG A 130 5.84 -0.95 4.66
C ARG A 130 6.15 0.38 5.36
N SER A 131 6.74 1.33 4.64
CA SER A 131 7.04 2.66 5.18
C SER A 131 5.78 3.40 5.61
N ALA A 132 4.73 3.35 4.80
CA ALA A 132 3.46 3.97 5.12
C ALA A 132 2.79 3.36 6.38
N LEU A 133 2.91 2.04 6.59
CA LEU A 133 2.38 1.41 7.80
C LEU A 133 3.08 1.93 9.06
N LEU A 134 4.40 2.06 9.04
CA LEU A 134 5.17 2.59 10.16
C LEU A 134 4.92 4.09 10.35
N GLU A 135 4.88 4.87 9.28
CA GLU A 135 4.67 6.32 9.35
C GLU A 135 3.28 6.68 9.91
N TRP A 136 2.22 6.04 9.37
CA TRP A 136 0.84 6.48 9.60
C TRP A 136 0.11 5.72 10.70
N ALA A 137 0.55 4.53 11.12
CA ALA A 137 -0.11 3.82 12.22
C ALA A 137 -0.14 4.71 13.48
N PRO A 138 -1.32 4.87 14.13
CA PRO A 138 -1.45 5.67 15.35
C PRO A 138 -0.87 4.92 16.56
N VAL A 139 0.45 4.72 16.55
CA VAL A 139 1.26 4.07 17.57
C VAL A 139 2.37 5.04 17.96
N VAL A 140 2.77 5.01 19.22
CA VAL A 140 3.87 5.83 19.75
C VAL A 140 5.17 5.50 19.01
N GLU A 141 5.95 6.52 18.70
CA GLU A 141 7.15 6.40 17.86
C GLU A 141 8.18 5.41 18.40
N GLU A 142 8.37 5.39 19.71
CA GLU A 142 9.28 4.43 20.36
C GLU A 142 8.92 2.97 20.04
N PHE A 143 7.62 2.65 19.99
CA PHE A 143 7.18 1.32 19.64
C PHE A 143 7.35 1.05 18.13
N LYS A 144 7.15 2.04 17.28
CA LYS A 144 7.37 1.87 15.84
C LYS A 144 8.82 1.52 15.53
N ILE A 145 9.78 2.19 16.20
CA ILE A 145 11.21 1.90 16.06
C ILE A 145 11.52 0.47 16.52
N GLN A 146 11.00 0.07 17.66
CA GLN A 146 11.20 -1.29 18.19
C GLN A 146 10.60 -2.38 17.32
N ASP A 147 9.48 -2.06 16.64
CA ASP A 147 8.71 -3.02 15.86
C ASP A 147 9.05 -3.03 14.37
N GLU A 148 9.92 -2.16 13.90
CA GLU A 148 10.19 -1.92 12.48
C GLU A 148 10.44 -3.23 11.72
N GLU A 149 11.28 -4.10 12.23
CA GLU A 149 11.61 -5.36 11.60
C GLU A 149 10.41 -6.32 11.58
N ILE A 150 9.72 -6.47 12.71
CA ILE A 150 8.58 -7.38 12.85
C ILE A 150 7.42 -6.93 11.95
N VAL A 151 7.11 -5.62 11.94
CA VAL A 151 6.06 -5.03 11.12
C VAL A 151 6.41 -5.16 9.64
N SER A 152 7.66 -4.87 9.27
CA SER A 152 8.17 -4.98 7.91
C SER A 152 8.07 -6.41 7.38
N ASN A 153 8.50 -7.39 8.15
CA ASN A 153 8.40 -8.79 7.78
C ASN A 153 6.93 -9.25 7.70
N SER A 154 6.08 -8.84 8.64
CA SER A 154 4.66 -9.19 8.64
C SER A 154 3.93 -8.72 7.39
N ILE A 155 4.13 -7.48 6.95
CA ILE A 155 3.49 -6.97 5.72
C ILE A 155 4.09 -7.62 4.47
N HIS A 156 5.40 -7.87 4.46
CA HIS A 156 6.08 -8.55 3.35
C HIS A 156 5.51 -9.96 3.11
N PHE A 157 5.36 -10.76 4.17
CA PHE A 157 4.76 -12.11 4.04
C PHE A 157 3.32 -12.07 3.50
N LYS A 158 2.55 -11.06 3.83
CA LYS A 158 1.20 -10.90 3.27
C LYS A 158 1.26 -10.59 1.77
N TRP A 159 2.22 -9.76 1.33
CA TRP A 159 2.44 -9.48 -0.07
C TRP A 159 2.85 -10.71 -0.86
N LEU A 160 3.74 -11.55 -0.34
CA LEU A 160 4.12 -12.79 -1.03
C LEU A 160 2.91 -13.68 -1.36
N ARG A 161 1.92 -13.75 -0.45
CA ARG A 161 0.68 -14.47 -0.71
C ARG A 161 -0.14 -13.84 -1.83
N VAL A 162 -0.29 -12.52 -1.84
CA VAL A 162 -1.01 -11.80 -2.91
C VAL A 162 -0.32 -11.97 -4.26
N CYS A 163 1.01 -11.94 -4.31
CA CYS A 163 1.78 -12.16 -5.54
C CYS A 163 1.56 -13.56 -6.12
N GLN A 164 1.33 -14.56 -5.29
CA GLN A 164 1.03 -15.93 -5.74
C GLN A 164 -0.37 -16.07 -6.38
N GLU A 165 -1.29 -15.15 -6.10
CA GLU A 165 -2.63 -15.14 -6.67
C GLU A 165 -2.68 -14.47 -8.06
N PHE A 166 -1.67 -13.73 -8.45
CA PHE A 166 -1.56 -13.04 -9.73
C PHE A 166 -0.62 -13.76 -10.71
#